data_173e8dae99202187e39744f8e6184601
#
_entry.id   173e8dae99202187e39744f8e6184601
#
_cell.length_a   1.000
_cell.length_b   1.000
_cell.length_c   1.000
_cell.angle_alpha   90.00
_cell.angle_beta   90.00
_cell.angle_gamma   90.00
#
_symmetry.space_group_name_H-M   'P 1'
#
loop_
_entity.id
_entity.type
_entity.pdbx_description
1 polymer ?
#
loop_
_entity_poly.entity_id
_entity_poly.type
_entity_poly.pdbx_seq_one_letter_code
_entity_poly.pdbx_strand_id
1 'polypeptide(L)'
;ALGIFICLYLPISGERLYLQIGSLIKFIFSKKKYTKNATDSGADISTLVPFTDIRDELICYGSYYGGVLEIMPKEFRLLTGYKQSEIIDKVFASILKSVSGKTSASLVKIDRPILLDKHIEQEKNKKSDIDKLLEAEGMTYEESAPRKNVIDNRSEILNKLNTDTRVMRSGYYLVIYDANPATISEIINSAIIKFKEYTIDSHRLSDKELAVFLKYNYTNAFDEREIEYYQPDEYVNYATPEKVEFKLMQTIVDGKESVTYTVRDYPLAVKNAWGYKIFNVEGTKVVMNIKPIEKSKAIRMIDRSLQELLTKNSFKASDIIDQQTHVDSLVSLLAMLQNDNETLFDVTIHITIYEDSANSKESLKKRVRSMLAEDGFKISDNASKQIGAFVASGVSAFDGMKEYNRSIHASSIAASFPFVLNYIMDDRGVLLGHSGGFPVIVDFFKRNHERVNSNMVIMGKSGSGKSFATKTILANFAAENSKIFILDPENEYQELAHN
;
A
#
# COMPACT_ATOMS: atom_id res chain seq x y z
N ALA A 1 -26.70 -41.14 1.82
CA ALA A 1 -25.73 -40.87 2.89
C ALA A 1 -24.32 -40.69 2.35
N LEU A 2 -23.76 -41.62 1.57
CA LEU A 2 -22.38 -41.57 1.07
C LEU A 2 -22.12 -40.32 0.16
N GLY A 3 -23.05 -39.95 -0.71
CA GLY A 3 -22.95 -38.76 -1.57
C GLY A 3 -22.94 -37.46 -0.79
N ILE A 4 -23.73 -37.32 0.30
CA ILE A 4 -23.72 -36.17 1.18
C ILE A 4 -22.39 -36.08 1.92
N PHE A 5 -21.85 -37.20 2.37
CA PHE A 5 -20.56 -37.25 3.05
C PHE A 5 -19.42 -36.82 2.13
N ILE A 6 -19.40 -37.30 0.87
CA ILE A 6 -18.42 -36.90 -0.14
C ILE A 6 -18.53 -35.39 -0.44
N CYS A 7 -19.75 -34.85 -0.61
CA CYS A 7 -19.97 -33.42 -0.84
C CYS A 7 -19.46 -32.56 0.31
N LEU A 8 -19.60 -33.00 1.58
CA LEU A 8 -19.12 -32.26 2.74
C LEU A 8 -17.59 -32.14 2.79
N TYR A 9 -16.87 -33.09 2.17
CA TYR A 9 -15.40 -33.05 2.10
C TYR A 9 -14.85 -32.34 0.87
N LEU A 10 -15.70 -31.95 -0.10
CA LEU A 10 -15.26 -31.17 -1.25
C LEU A 10 -14.76 -29.80 -0.80
N PRO A 11 -13.60 -29.35 -1.29
CA PRO A 11 -13.07 -28.03 -0.99
C PRO A 11 -13.87 -26.97 -1.77
N ILE A 12 -14.54 -26.07 -1.04
CA ILE A 12 -15.12 -24.85 -1.61
C ILE A 12 -14.25 -23.69 -1.09
N SER A 13 -13.76 -22.86 -2.03
CA SER A 13 -12.93 -21.70 -1.67
C SER A 13 -11.66 -22.06 -0.87
N GLY A 14 -11.10 -23.25 -1.09
CA GLY A 14 -9.93 -23.76 -0.41
C GLY A 14 -10.16 -24.36 0.99
N GLU A 15 -11.40 -24.33 1.50
CA GLU A 15 -11.78 -24.95 2.76
C GLU A 15 -12.81 -26.07 2.55
N ARG A 16 -12.81 -27.07 3.42
CA ARG A 16 -13.80 -28.16 3.36
C ARG A 16 -15.19 -27.64 3.70
N LEU A 17 -16.20 -28.03 2.93
CA LEU A 17 -17.57 -27.52 3.06
C LEU A 17 -18.12 -27.66 4.49
N TYR A 18 -17.83 -28.75 5.19
CA TYR A 18 -18.35 -28.96 6.56
C TYR A 18 -17.83 -27.90 7.56
N LEU A 19 -16.63 -27.33 7.34
CA LEU A 19 -16.09 -26.25 8.17
C LEU A 19 -16.81 -24.91 7.88
N GLN A 20 -17.42 -24.78 6.70
CA GLN A 20 -18.12 -23.57 6.29
C GLN A 20 -19.62 -23.58 6.61
N ILE A 21 -20.19 -24.71 7.01
CA ILE A 21 -21.64 -24.81 7.30
C ILE A 21 -22.08 -23.79 8.33
N GLY A 22 -21.32 -23.63 9.43
CA GLY A 22 -21.64 -22.66 10.48
C GLY A 22 -21.63 -21.22 9.99
N SER A 23 -20.64 -20.84 9.17
CA SER A 23 -20.57 -19.50 8.56
C SER A 23 -21.64 -19.27 7.52
N LEU A 24 -22.02 -20.30 6.76
CA LEU A 24 -23.09 -20.24 5.78
C LEU A 24 -24.45 -20.00 6.46
N ILE A 25 -24.73 -20.75 7.52
CA ILE A 25 -25.95 -20.58 8.33
C ILE A 25 -25.97 -19.15 8.92
N LYS A 26 -24.86 -18.71 9.54
CA LYS A 26 -24.74 -17.34 10.07
C LYS A 26 -24.97 -16.30 8.98
N PHE A 27 -24.42 -16.50 7.78
CA PHE A 27 -24.62 -15.61 6.64
C PHE A 27 -26.10 -15.57 6.21
N ILE A 28 -26.78 -16.71 6.11
CA ILE A 28 -28.21 -16.77 5.70
C ILE A 28 -29.08 -15.93 6.63
N PHE A 29 -28.83 -15.97 7.93
CA PHE A 29 -29.60 -15.24 8.94
C PHE A 29 -29.07 -13.83 9.25
N SER A 30 -27.91 -13.42 8.70
CA SER A 30 -27.37 -12.07 8.91
C SER A 30 -28.09 -11.04 8.03
N LYS A 31 -28.09 -9.78 8.48
CA LYS A 31 -28.48 -8.64 7.66
C LYS A 31 -27.44 -8.47 6.54
N LYS A 32 -27.90 -8.16 5.33
CA LYS A 32 -27.05 -8.08 4.13
C LYS A 32 -26.97 -6.69 3.54
N LYS A 33 -27.87 -5.78 3.95
CA LYS A 33 -27.90 -4.39 3.49
C LYS A 33 -27.71 -3.47 4.69
N TYR A 34 -26.85 -2.49 4.51
CA TYR A 34 -26.54 -1.46 5.48
C TYR A 34 -26.56 -0.11 4.78
N THR A 35 -27.18 0.90 5.40
CA THR A 35 -27.36 2.24 4.82
C THR A 35 -27.15 3.29 5.89
N LYS A 36 -26.75 4.51 5.50
CA LYS A 36 -26.68 5.66 6.40
C LYS A 36 -28.07 6.05 6.94
N ASN A 37 -29.09 5.99 6.09
CA ASN A 37 -30.45 6.32 6.46
C ASN A 37 -31.22 5.03 6.78
N ALA A 38 -31.46 4.79 8.06
CA ALA A 38 -32.17 3.58 8.55
C ALA A 38 -33.65 3.45 8.08
N THR A 39 -34.15 4.41 7.32
CA THR A 39 -35.52 4.42 6.76
C THR A 39 -35.74 3.44 5.61
N ASP A 40 -34.68 3.07 4.91
CA ASP A 40 -34.72 2.04 3.86
C ASP A 40 -34.37 0.70 4.47
N SER A 41 -35.26 -0.24 4.57
CA SER A 41 -35.15 -1.69 4.86
C SER A 41 -33.74 -2.30 5.21
N GLY A 42 -32.74 -1.48 5.51
CA GLY A 42 -31.34 -1.80 5.83
C GLY A 42 -31.01 -1.68 7.32
N ALA A 43 -29.90 -2.27 7.75
CA ALA A 43 -29.30 -2.01 9.06
C ALA A 43 -28.50 -0.70 9.03
N ASP A 44 -28.28 -0.13 10.22
CA ASP A 44 -27.43 1.05 10.36
C ASP A 44 -25.97 0.70 9.99
N ILE A 45 -25.38 1.50 9.09
CA ILE A 45 -24.02 1.33 8.60
C ILE A 45 -22.98 1.58 9.70
N SER A 46 -23.30 2.33 10.74
CA SER A 46 -22.40 2.59 11.89
C SER A 46 -21.93 1.32 12.59
N THR A 47 -22.68 0.21 12.44
CA THR A 47 -22.29 -1.10 12.97
C THR A 47 -21.17 -1.77 12.17
N LEU A 48 -20.93 -1.34 10.93
CA LEU A 48 -19.87 -1.84 10.06
C LEU A 48 -18.66 -0.89 10.01
N VAL A 49 -18.94 0.41 10.15
CA VAL A 49 -17.97 1.51 10.06
C VAL A 49 -17.85 2.11 11.46
N PRO A 50 -16.87 1.66 12.25
CA PRO A 50 -16.88 1.89 13.70
C PRO A 50 -16.35 3.27 14.14
N PHE A 51 -15.84 4.12 13.23
CA PHE A 51 -15.37 5.44 13.60
C PHE A 51 -16.55 6.42 13.80
N THR A 52 -16.45 7.24 14.83
CA THR A 52 -17.51 8.16 15.26
C THR A 52 -17.14 9.62 15.07
N ASP A 53 -15.84 9.94 14.98
CA ASP A 53 -15.33 11.30 14.84
C ASP A 53 -13.92 11.31 14.23
N ILE A 54 -13.54 12.46 13.63
CA ILE A 54 -12.19 12.73 13.10
C ILE A 54 -11.79 14.10 13.64
N ARG A 55 -10.83 14.14 14.54
CA ARG A 55 -10.34 15.39 15.14
C ARG A 55 -8.95 15.22 15.75
N ASP A 56 -8.21 16.31 15.85
CA ASP A 56 -6.87 16.35 16.45
C ASP A 56 -5.89 15.36 15.80
N GLU A 57 -5.99 15.17 14.47
CA GLU A 57 -5.21 14.20 13.68
C GLU A 57 -5.42 12.76 14.14
N LEU A 58 -6.61 12.44 14.65
CA LEU A 58 -7.01 11.13 15.14
C LEU A 58 -8.37 10.72 14.62
N ILE A 59 -8.52 9.43 14.38
CA ILE A 59 -9.80 8.76 14.14
C ILE A 59 -10.33 8.28 15.47
N CYS A 60 -11.55 8.67 15.83
CA CYS A 60 -12.19 8.27 17.09
C CYS A 60 -13.09 7.05 16.88
N TYR A 61 -12.94 6.02 17.72
CA TYR A 61 -13.73 4.78 17.69
C TYR A 61 -14.51 4.56 19.00
N GLY A 62 -14.95 5.62 19.63
CA GLY A 62 -15.59 5.58 20.93
C GLY A 62 -14.58 5.50 22.07
N SER A 63 -14.18 4.30 22.49
CA SER A 63 -13.27 4.10 23.64
C SER A 63 -11.79 4.05 23.28
N TYR A 64 -11.42 4.12 22.01
CA TYR A 64 -10.03 4.16 21.54
C TYR A 64 -9.89 5.03 20.28
N TYR A 65 -8.65 5.27 19.89
CA TYR A 65 -8.29 6.18 18.83
C TYR A 65 -7.36 5.49 17.82
N GLY A 66 -7.30 6.05 16.60
CA GLY A 66 -6.37 5.62 15.56
C GLY A 66 -5.62 6.82 15.02
N GLY A 67 -4.29 6.76 14.99
CA GLY A 67 -3.46 7.74 14.30
C GLY A 67 -2.83 7.13 13.06
N VAL A 68 -2.69 7.89 11.99
CA VAL A 68 -2.22 7.39 10.70
C VAL A 68 -0.95 8.12 10.26
N LEU A 69 0.07 7.34 9.93
CA LEU A 69 1.32 7.80 9.34
C LEU A 69 1.37 7.35 7.88
N GLU A 70 1.42 8.27 6.92
CA GLU A 70 1.73 7.96 5.52
C GLU A 70 3.25 7.81 5.38
N ILE A 71 3.67 6.75 4.69
CA ILE A 71 5.07 6.40 4.46
C ILE A 71 5.34 6.44 2.97
N MET A 72 6.26 7.30 2.54
CA MET A 72 6.63 7.38 1.14
C MET A 72 7.52 6.20 0.76
N PRO A 73 7.22 5.50 -0.34
CA PRO A 73 8.02 4.38 -0.78
C PRO A 73 9.43 4.83 -1.20
N LYS A 74 10.41 3.93 -1.04
CA LYS A 74 11.83 4.15 -1.34
C LYS A 74 12.34 3.14 -2.35
N GLU A 75 13.42 3.51 -3.06
CA GLU A 75 14.21 2.65 -3.95
C GLU A 75 14.96 1.53 -3.19
N PHE A 76 14.19 0.74 -2.42
CA PHE A 76 14.74 -0.25 -1.49
C PHE A 76 15.54 -1.37 -2.20
N ARG A 77 15.09 -1.80 -3.38
CA ARG A 77 15.72 -2.91 -4.12
C ARG A 77 17.10 -2.58 -4.69
N LEU A 78 17.41 -1.30 -4.86
CA LEU A 78 18.72 -0.83 -5.34
C LEU A 78 19.75 -0.70 -4.19
N LEU A 79 19.31 -0.82 -2.94
CA LEU A 79 20.19 -0.78 -1.80
C LEU A 79 20.98 -2.10 -1.67
N THR A 80 22.17 -2.01 -1.08
CA THR A 80 22.94 -3.22 -0.72
C THR A 80 22.17 -4.06 0.31
N GLY A 81 22.37 -5.37 0.32
CA GLY A 81 21.71 -6.26 1.27
C GLY A 81 21.93 -5.84 2.74
N TYR A 82 23.14 -5.33 3.07
CA TYR A 82 23.43 -4.76 4.39
C TYR A 82 22.51 -3.58 4.74
N LYS A 83 22.37 -2.60 3.84
CA LYS A 83 21.48 -1.45 4.06
C LYS A 83 20.00 -1.85 4.12
N GLN A 84 19.60 -2.83 3.32
CA GLN A 84 18.24 -3.39 3.39
C GLN A 84 17.96 -3.98 4.77
N SER A 85 18.85 -4.84 5.28
CA SER A 85 18.72 -5.44 6.62
C SER A 85 18.75 -4.38 7.72
N GLU A 86 19.61 -3.38 7.59
CA GLU A 86 19.69 -2.28 8.55
C GLU A 86 18.37 -1.49 8.66
N ILE A 87 17.73 -1.15 7.54
CA ILE A 87 16.42 -0.48 7.52
C ILE A 87 15.35 -1.38 8.15
N ILE A 88 15.32 -2.65 7.79
CA ILE A 88 14.37 -3.62 8.34
C ILE A 88 14.52 -3.71 9.86
N ASP A 89 15.74 -3.95 10.34
CA ASP A 89 15.99 -4.28 11.74
C ASP A 89 15.97 -3.03 12.65
N LYS A 90 16.65 -1.96 12.24
CA LYS A 90 16.80 -0.76 13.09
C LYS A 90 15.62 0.19 12.99
N VAL A 91 14.91 0.23 11.85
CA VAL A 91 13.77 1.13 11.68
C VAL A 91 12.47 0.35 11.90
N PHE A 92 12.10 -0.50 10.96
CA PHE A 92 10.76 -1.06 10.94
C PHE A 92 10.52 -2.04 12.09
N ALA A 93 11.46 -2.95 12.38
CA ALA A 93 11.34 -3.85 13.53
C ALA A 93 11.29 -3.08 14.86
N SER A 94 12.07 -2.00 14.99
CA SER A 94 12.04 -1.19 16.22
C SER A 94 10.73 -0.42 16.41
N ILE A 95 10.08 0.03 15.32
CA ILE A 95 8.75 0.64 15.35
C ILE A 95 7.72 -0.42 15.77
N LEU A 96 7.75 -1.61 15.18
CA LEU A 96 6.84 -2.69 15.54
C LEU A 96 7.00 -3.11 17.01
N LYS A 97 8.21 -3.19 17.52
CA LYS A 97 8.47 -3.51 18.94
C LYS A 97 7.95 -2.46 19.92
N SER A 98 7.72 -1.21 19.47
CA SER A 98 7.04 -0.18 20.29
C SER A 98 5.53 -0.42 20.40
N VAL A 99 4.95 -1.19 19.46
CA VAL A 99 3.54 -1.61 19.52
C VAL A 99 3.41 -2.76 20.52
N SER A 100 2.95 -2.48 21.72
CA SER A 100 2.93 -3.43 22.82
C SER A 100 1.70 -3.26 23.71
N GLY A 101 1.43 -4.24 24.57
CA GLY A 101 0.34 -4.18 25.53
C GLY A 101 -1.05 -4.15 24.87
N LYS A 102 -1.75 -3.03 24.99
CA LYS A 102 -3.08 -2.82 24.40
C LYS A 102 -3.04 -2.09 23.07
N THR A 103 -1.89 -1.53 22.71
CA THR A 103 -1.67 -0.87 21.42
C THR A 103 -1.65 -1.92 20.31
N SER A 104 -2.32 -1.65 19.19
CA SER A 104 -2.27 -2.48 17.99
C SER A 104 -1.95 -1.62 16.77
N ALA A 105 -1.60 -2.25 15.66
CA ALA A 105 -1.27 -1.55 14.43
C ALA A 105 -1.92 -2.22 13.22
N SER A 106 -2.08 -1.45 12.15
CA SER A 106 -2.38 -1.98 10.83
C SER A 106 -1.45 -1.35 9.81
N LEU A 107 -0.91 -2.19 8.93
CA LEU A 107 -0.19 -1.74 7.76
C LEU A 107 -1.15 -1.78 6.57
N VAL A 108 -1.37 -0.63 5.95
CA VAL A 108 -2.40 -0.46 4.93
C VAL A 108 -1.77 0.03 3.64
N LYS A 109 -2.11 -0.61 2.53
CA LYS A 109 -1.82 -0.12 1.17
C LYS A 109 -3.13 0.17 0.48
N ILE A 110 -3.23 1.35 -0.10
CA ILE A 110 -4.39 1.80 -0.88
C ILE A 110 -3.89 2.43 -2.17
N ASP A 111 -4.48 2.04 -3.30
CA ASP A 111 -4.21 2.73 -4.57
C ASP A 111 -5.09 3.97 -4.68
N ARG A 112 -4.46 5.11 -4.91
CA ARG A 112 -5.10 6.43 -5.12
C ARG A 112 -4.73 6.99 -6.49
N PRO A 113 -5.62 7.73 -7.14
CA PRO A 113 -5.27 8.47 -8.36
C PRO A 113 -4.08 9.40 -8.11
N ILE A 114 -3.22 9.53 -9.10
CA ILE A 114 -2.21 10.59 -9.08
C ILE A 114 -2.90 11.88 -9.49
N LEU A 115 -2.84 12.89 -8.63
CA LEU A 115 -3.27 14.25 -8.98
C LEU A 115 -2.09 14.98 -9.61
N LEU A 116 -2.22 15.32 -10.88
CA LEU A 116 -1.20 16.03 -11.65
C LEU A 116 -1.49 17.53 -11.77
N ASP A 117 -2.54 18.04 -11.08
CA ASP A 117 -2.96 19.43 -11.13
C ASP A 117 -1.81 20.41 -10.84
N LYS A 118 -1.00 20.11 -9.81
CA LYS A 118 0.18 20.90 -9.45
C LYS A 118 1.23 20.95 -10.57
N HIS A 119 1.49 19.82 -11.23
CA HIS A 119 2.43 19.77 -12.34
C HIS A 119 1.89 20.51 -13.58
N ILE A 120 0.59 20.38 -13.85
CA ILE A 120 -0.08 21.09 -14.92
C ILE A 120 -0.02 22.61 -14.70
N GLU A 121 -0.24 23.05 -13.47
CA GLU A 121 -0.12 24.47 -13.10
C GLU A 121 1.33 24.97 -13.25
N GLN A 122 2.30 24.18 -12.85
CA GLN A 122 3.72 24.51 -13.04
C GLN A 122 4.08 24.67 -14.53
N GLU A 123 3.59 23.79 -15.41
CA GLU A 123 3.82 23.94 -16.86
C GLU A 123 3.15 25.20 -17.42
N LYS A 124 1.93 25.56 -16.97
CA LYS A 124 1.27 26.82 -17.33
C LYS A 124 2.08 28.04 -16.88
N ASN A 125 2.61 28.00 -15.66
CA ASN A 125 3.46 29.08 -15.13
C ASN A 125 4.77 29.22 -15.93
N LYS A 126 5.44 28.10 -16.27
CA LYS A 126 6.62 28.09 -17.14
C LYS A 126 6.33 28.73 -18.49
N LYS A 127 5.18 28.41 -19.09
CA LYS A 127 4.75 29.03 -20.37
C LYS A 127 4.60 30.55 -20.25
N SER A 128 3.93 31.02 -19.19
CA SER A 128 3.79 32.46 -18.91
C SER A 128 5.12 33.17 -18.69
N ASP A 129 6.07 32.51 -17.98
CA ASP A 129 7.38 33.09 -17.73
C ASP A 129 8.24 33.17 -19.01
N ILE A 130 8.10 32.19 -19.91
CA ILE A 130 8.74 32.22 -21.24
C ILE A 130 8.14 33.39 -22.07
N ASP A 131 6.82 33.58 -22.06
CA ASP A 131 6.19 34.69 -22.77
C ASP A 131 6.77 36.03 -22.31
N LYS A 132 6.93 36.25 -21.01
CA LYS A 132 7.54 37.46 -20.45
C LYS A 132 9.00 37.64 -20.86
N LEU A 133 9.78 36.55 -20.84
CA LEU A 133 11.20 36.58 -21.24
C LEU A 133 11.35 36.91 -22.73
N LEU A 134 10.51 36.32 -23.57
CA LEU A 134 10.53 36.56 -25.01
C LEU A 134 10.15 37.99 -25.36
N GLU A 135 9.17 38.58 -24.67
CA GLU A 135 8.82 40.02 -24.79
C GLU A 135 10.02 40.89 -24.37
N ALA A 136 10.73 40.55 -23.31
CA ALA A 136 11.88 41.30 -22.81
C ALA A 136 13.11 41.19 -23.73
N GLU A 137 13.31 40.06 -24.38
CA GLU A 137 14.42 39.79 -25.30
C GLU A 137 14.12 40.21 -26.75
N GLY A 138 12.88 40.63 -27.05
CA GLY A 138 12.45 41.05 -28.39
C GLY A 138 12.40 39.90 -29.41
N MET A 139 12.27 38.65 -28.97
CA MET A 139 12.17 37.48 -29.85
C MET A 139 10.86 37.45 -30.63
N THR A 140 10.94 36.99 -31.87
CA THR A 140 9.76 36.78 -32.70
C THR A 140 8.97 35.54 -32.29
N TYR A 141 7.71 35.47 -32.69
CA TYR A 141 6.85 34.31 -32.46
C TYR A 141 7.44 33.04 -33.06
N GLU A 142 8.05 33.11 -34.23
CA GLU A 142 8.65 31.97 -34.92
C GLU A 142 9.84 31.39 -34.17
N GLU A 143 10.68 32.21 -33.55
CA GLU A 143 11.82 31.80 -32.72
C GLU A 143 11.37 31.21 -31.39
N SER A 144 10.22 31.58 -30.87
CA SER A 144 9.64 31.10 -29.64
C SER A 144 8.82 29.81 -29.78
N ALA A 145 8.31 29.52 -30.97
CA ALA A 145 7.39 28.45 -31.25
C ALA A 145 7.92 27.05 -30.86
N PRO A 146 9.18 26.65 -31.13
CA PRO A 146 9.71 25.34 -30.74
C PRO A 146 9.68 25.15 -29.22
N ARG A 147 10.04 26.17 -28.43
CA ARG A 147 10.05 26.10 -26.96
C ARG A 147 8.63 25.94 -26.41
N LYS A 148 7.68 26.72 -26.91
CA LYS A 148 6.28 26.65 -26.52
C LYS A 148 5.67 25.29 -26.86
N ASN A 149 5.98 24.74 -28.02
CA ASN A 149 5.51 23.41 -28.43
C ASN A 149 5.96 22.30 -27.47
N VAL A 150 7.17 22.35 -26.94
CA VAL A 150 7.65 21.36 -25.96
C VAL A 150 6.81 21.43 -24.67
N ILE A 151 6.52 22.64 -24.19
CA ILE A 151 5.72 22.82 -22.96
C ILE A 151 4.26 22.44 -23.20
N ASP A 152 3.71 22.82 -24.36
CA ASP A 152 2.33 22.47 -24.72
C ASP A 152 2.15 20.96 -24.83
N ASN A 153 3.08 20.26 -25.48
CA ASN A 153 3.08 18.79 -25.55
C ASN A 153 3.16 18.15 -24.16
N ARG A 154 4.00 18.67 -23.26
CA ARG A 154 4.07 18.17 -21.87
C ARG A 154 2.73 18.39 -21.13
N SER A 155 2.16 19.60 -21.27
CA SER A 155 0.87 19.94 -20.68
C SER A 155 -0.25 19.04 -21.21
N GLU A 156 -0.26 18.75 -22.51
CA GLU A 156 -1.23 17.84 -23.12
C GLU A 156 -1.11 16.42 -22.57
N ILE A 157 0.11 15.88 -22.48
CA ILE A 157 0.37 14.55 -21.90
C ILE A 157 -0.07 14.50 -20.44
N LEU A 158 0.29 15.51 -19.63
CA LEU A 158 -0.11 15.56 -18.22
C LEU A 158 -1.64 15.68 -18.07
N ASN A 159 -2.30 16.52 -18.87
CA ASN A 159 -3.76 16.61 -18.88
C ASN A 159 -4.41 15.29 -19.26
N LYS A 160 -3.92 14.64 -20.31
CA LYS A 160 -4.41 13.33 -20.73
C LYS A 160 -4.26 12.27 -19.65
N LEU A 161 -3.10 12.21 -18.99
CA LEU A 161 -2.87 11.29 -17.85
C LEU A 161 -3.78 11.62 -16.65
N ASN A 162 -4.11 12.90 -16.44
CA ASN A 162 -4.95 13.34 -15.33
C ASN A 162 -6.46 13.11 -15.58
N THR A 163 -6.90 13.08 -16.83
CA THR A 163 -8.32 13.01 -17.21
C THR A 163 -8.70 11.65 -17.81
N ASP A 164 -7.93 11.14 -18.76
CA ASP A 164 -8.28 9.97 -19.57
C ASP A 164 -7.75 8.66 -18.98
N THR A 165 -6.61 8.70 -18.32
CA THR A 165 -5.96 7.54 -17.73
C THR A 165 -5.89 7.76 -16.23
N ARG A 166 -6.71 7.08 -15.44
CA ARG A 166 -6.60 7.07 -13.99
C ARG A 166 -5.34 6.32 -13.59
N VAL A 167 -4.22 7.00 -13.61
CA VAL A 167 -2.96 6.45 -13.10
C VAL A 167 -3.07 6.37 -11.59
N MET A 168 -2.93 5.17 -11.04
CA MET A 168 -3.07 4.92 -9.61
C MET A 168 -1.69 4.78 -8.97
N ARG A 169 -1.42 5.52 -7.91
CA ARG A 169 -0.24 5.32 -7.06
C ARG A 169 -0.60 4.52 -5.82
N SER A 170 0.31 3.67 -5.36
CA SER A 170 0.16 3.01 -4.07
C SER A 170 0.56 3.94 -2.94
N GLY A 171 -0.38 4.25 -2.05
CA GLY A 171 -0.14 4.89 -0.77
C GLY A 171 0.04 3.84 0.32
N TYR A 172 1.02 4.04 1.19
CA TYR A 172 1.33 3.13 2.30
C TYR A 172 1.14 3.85 3.62
N TYR A 173 0.42 3.20 4.53
CA TYR A 173 0.01 3.79 5.80
C TYR A 173 0.30 2.83 6.94
N LEU A 174 0.88 3.35 8.02
CA LEU A 174 0.94 2.70 9.31
C LEU A 174 -0.10 3.33 10.22
N VAL A 175 -1.09 2.55 10.64
CA VAL A 175 -2.13 2.98 11.57
C VAL A 175 -1.82 2.41 12.94
N ILE A 176 -1.79 3.25 13.95
CA ILE A 176 -1.59 2.88 15.35
C ILE A 176 -2.88 3.10 16.12
N TYR A 177 -3.32 2.11 16.88
CA TYR A 177 -4.53 2.15 17.68
C TYR A 177 -4.20 2.01 19.17
N ASP A 178 -4.74 2.91 19.99
CA ASP A 178 -4.67 2.83 21.45
C ASP A 178 -5.86 3.57 22.10
N ALA A 179 -6.14 3.29 23.35
CA ALA A 179 -7.11 4.03 24.15
C ALA A 179 -6.57 5.41 24.60
N ASN A 180 -5.24 5.58 24.61
CA ASN A 180 -4.56 6.82 24.99
C ASN A 180 -4.00 7.55 23.76
N PRO A 181 -4.52 8.73 23.38
CA PRO A 181 -4.01 9.52 22.26
C PRO A 181 -2.52 9.89 22.38
N ALA A 182 -2.01 10.08 23.61
CA ALA A 182 -0.61 10.42 23.81
C ALA A 182 0.33 9.29 23.40
N THR A 183 -0.02 8.04 23.68
CA THR A 183 0.72 6.84 23.24
C THR A 183 0.82 6.76 21.72
N ILE A 184 -0.28 7.05 21.03
CA ILE A 184 -0.31 7.07 19.56
C ILE A 184 0.65 8.12 19.02
N SER A 185 0.59 9.34 19.56
CA SER A 185 1.43 10.45 19.13
C SER A 185 2.92 10.18 19.40
N GLU A 186 3.25 9.56 20.53
CA GLU A 186 4.62 9.17 20.87
C GLU A 186 5.18 8.15 19.87
N ILE A 187 4.42 7.10 19.56
CA ILE A 187 4.84 6.06 18.61
C ILE A 187 5.00 6.66 17.21
N ILE A 188 4.04 7.46 16.73
CA ILE A 188 4.08 8.06 15.40
C ILE A 188 5.27 9.03 15.29
N ASN A 189 5.50 9.89 16.27
CA ASN A 189 6.63 10.84 16.26
C ASN A 189 7.97 10.09 16.28
N SER A 190 8.09 9.04 17.10
CA SER A 190 9.28 8.18 17.10
C SER A 190 9.49 7.50 15.74
N ALA A 191 8.40 7.04 15.10
CA ALA A 191 8.48 6.43 13.77
C ALA A 191 8.95 7.43 12.71
N ILE A 192 8.43 8.67 12.70
CA ILE A 192 8.85 9.74 11.78
C ILE A 192 10.35 10.00 11.91
N ILE A 193 10.86 10.14 13.14
CA ILE A 193 12.30 10.37 13.40
C ILE A 193 13.13 9.22 12.84
N LYS A 194 12.75 7.96 13.12
CA LYS A 194 13.47 6.78 12.65
C LYS A 194 13.44 6.63 11.13
N PHE A 195 12.30 6.88 10.49
CA PHE A 195 12.21 6.86 9.03
C PHE A 195 13.10 7.94 8.42
N LYS A 196 13.11 9.14 8.99
CA LYS A 196 13.93 10.27 8.51
C LYS A 196 15.44 10.00 8.61
N GLU A 197 15.92 9.31 9.64
CA GLU A 197 17.33 8.89 9.78
C GLU A 197 17.81 8.05 8.58
N TYR A 198 16.90 7.29 7.96
CA TYR A 198 17.18 6.45 6.80
C TYR A 198 16.63 7.04 5.49
N THR A 199 16.36 8.35 5.47
CA THR A 199 15.87 9.07 4.29
C THR A 199 14.56 8.52 3.71
N ILE A 200 13.68 8.02 4.57
CA ILE A 200 12.32 7.63 4.23
C ILE A 200 11.39 8.73 4.68
N ASP A 201 10.78 9.43 3.73
CA ASP A 201 9.85 10.50 4.04
C ASP A 201 8.54 9.90 4.57
N SER A 202 8.03 10.52 5.63
CA SER A 202 6.76 10.12 6.23
C SER A 202 6.12 11.32 6.93
N HIS A 203 4.78 11.37 6.94
CA HIS A 203 4.04 12.42 7.63
C HIS A 203 2.77 11.87 8.27
N ARG A 204 2.37 12.48 9.37
CA ARG A 204 1.09 12.19 10.03
C ARG A 204 -0.03 12.84 9.26
N LEU A 205 -1.13 12.12 9.04
CA LEU A 205 -2.27 12.66 8.32
C LEU A 205 -3.04 13.67 9.17
N SER A 206 -3.37 14.82 8.58
CA SER A 206 -4.32 15.81 9.11
C SER A 206 -5.76 15.29 9.07
N ASP A 207 -6.68 15.94 9.77
CA ASP A 207 -8.10 15.55 9.84
C ASP A 207 -8.72 15.42 8.44
N LYS A 208 -8.41 16.33 7.52
CA LYS A 208 -8.86 16.30 6.14
C LYS A 208 -8.30 15.10 5.38
N GLU A 209 -7.01 14.84 5.51
CA GLU A 209 -6.34 13.68 4.88
C GLU A 209 -6.85 12.35 5.46
N LEU A 210 -7.17 12.32 6.76
CA LEU A 210 -7.80 11.17 7.42
C LEU A 210 -9.17 10.86 6.84
N ALA A 211 -10.00 11.88 6.56
CA ALA A 211 -11.30 11.68 5.95
C ALA A 211 -11.18 11.07 4.54
N VAL A 212 -10.25 11.58 3.73
CA VAL A 212 -9.95 11.04 2.39
C VAL A 212 -9.40 9.61 2.48
N PHE A 213 -8.45 9.36 3.38
CA PHE A 213 -7.90 8.01 3.63
C PHE A 213 -8.98 7.01 4.02
N LEU A 214 -9.88 7.36 4.92
CA LEU A 214 -10.99 6.50 5.34
C LEU A 214 -11.96 6.24 4.19
N LYS A 215 -12.28 7.22 3.36
CA LYS A 215 -13.16 7.02 2.20
C LYS A 215 -12.53 6.03 1.21
N TYR A 216 -11.22 6.18 0.90
CA TYR A 216 -10.49 5.21 0.06
C TYR A 216 -10.44 3.80 0.65
N ASN A 217 -10.56 3.67 1.96
CA ASN A 217 -10.60 2.35 2.58
C ASN A 217 -11.88 1.56 2.24
N TYR A 218 -12.95 2.23 1.84
CA TYR A 218 -14.23 1.60 1.50
C TYR A 218 -14.55 1.61 0.00
N THR A 219 -14.15 2.66 -0.71
CA THR A 219 -14.43 2.81 -2.14
C THR A 219 -13.27 3.53 -2.84
N ASN A 220 -13.02 3.20 -4.10
CA ASN A 220 -12.07 3.91 -4.96
C ASN A 220 -12.77 4.76 -6.05
N ALA A 221 -14.10 4.85 -6.01
CA ALA A 221 -14.93 5.45 -7.06
C ALA A 221 -15.43 6.84 -6.65
N PHE A 222 -14.51 7.75 -6.32
CA PHE A 222 -14.84 9.16 -6.01
C PHE A 222 -13.68 10.07 -6.41
N ASP A 223 -13.92 11.37 -6.45
CA ASP A 223 -12.90 12.40 -6.63
C ASP A 223 -12.48 12.93 -5.25
N GLU A 224 -11.20 12.77 -4.88
CA GLU A 224 -10.71 13.22 -3.56
C GLU A 224 -10.79 14.74 -3.39
N ARG A 225 -10.87 15.52 -4.50
CA ARG A 225 -11.06 16.98 -4.45
C ARG A 225 -12.41 17.39 -3.88
N GLU A 226 -13.39 16.51 -3.88
CA GLU A 226 -14.70 16.78 -3.27
C GLU A 226 -14.61 17.14 -1.79
N ILE A 227 -13.56 16.70 -1.07
CA ILE A 227 -13.35 17.03 0.35
C ILE A 227 -13.25 18.54 0.60
N GLU A 228 -12.89 19.35 -0.42
CA GLU A 228 -12.81 20.81 -0.31
C GLU A 228 -14.17 21.47 -0.02
N TYR A 229 -15.27 20.78 -0.32
CA TYR A 229 -16.64 21.25 -0.09
C TYR A 229 -17.20 20.87 1.28
N TYR A 230 -16.47 20.06 2.08
CA TYR A 230 -16.92 19.56 3.38
C TYR A 230 -16.25 20.31 4.52
N GLN A 231 -17.02 20.57 5.58
CA GLN A 231 -16.51 21.15 6.82
C GLN A 231 -15.98 20.03 7.75
N PRO A 232 -15.15 20.34 8.76
CA PRO A 232 -14.57 19.33 9.65
C PRO A 232 -15.59 18.44 10.38
N ASP A 233 -16.75 18.96 10.75
CA ASP A 233 -17.85 18.22 11.37
C ASP A 233 -18.56 17.27 10.40
N GLU A 234 -18.38 17.43 9.11
CA GLU A 234 -18.93 16.56 8.06
C GLU A 234 -17.97 15.45 7.62
N TYR A 235 -16.71 15.42 8.08
CA TYR A 235 -15.69 14.47 7.63
C TYR A 235 -16.08 13.00 7.86
N VAL A 236 -16.75 12.68 8.97
CA VAL A 236 -17.28 11.34 9.23
C VAL A 236 -18.32 10.97 8.19
N ASN A 237 -19.22 11.89 7.87
CA ASN A 237 -20.25 11.67 6.86
C ASN A 237 -19.63 11.50 5.46
N TYR A 238 -18.64 12.32 5.10
CA TYR A 238 -17.90 12.19 3.84
C TYR A 238 -17.20 10.83 3.71
N ALA A 239 -16.55 10.34 4.78
CA ALA A 239 -15.79 9.11 4.78
C ALA A 239 -16.65 7.83 4.81
N THR A 240 -17.87 7.91 5.34
CA THR A 240 -18.77 6.76 5.48
C THR A 240 -19.48 6.46 4.15
N PRO A 241 -19.50 5.19 3.67
CA PRO A 241 -20.27 4.80 2.49
C PRO A 241 -21.78 5.04 2.67
N GLU A 242 -22.48 5.35 1.57
CA GLU A 242 -23.94 5.49 1.60
C GLU A 242 -24.64 4.15 1.79
N LYS A 243 -24.11 3.10 1.14
CA LYS A 243 -24.72 1.77 1.14
C LYS A 243 -23.68 0.68 1.00
N VAL A 244 -23.84 -0.37 1.84
CA VAL A 244 -23.05 -1.61 1.73
C VAL A 244 -24.00 -2.79 1.62
N GLU A 245 -23.79 -3.63 0.61
CA GLU A 245 -24.52 -4.88 0.39
C GLU A 245 -23.57 -6.07 0.37
N PHE A 246 -23.92 -7.14 1.09
CA PHE A 246 -23.13 -8.38 1.12
C PHE A 246 -23.82 -9.48 0.31
N LYS A 247 -23.07 -10.07 -0.63
CA LYS A 247 -23.41 -11.33 -1.30
C LYS A 247 -22.51 -12.44 -0.74
N LEU A 248 -22.77 -13.66 -1.16
CA LEU A 248 -22.06 -14.84 -0.66
C LEU A 248 -20.53 -14.74 -0.82
N MET A 249 -20.06 -14.20 -1.95
CA MET A 249 -18.64 -14.15 -2.32
C MET A 249 -18.14 -12.73 -2.64
N GLN A 250 -18.96 -11.71 -2.46
CA GLN A 250 -18.58 -10.33 -2.80
C GLN A 250 -19.34 -9.31 -1.96
N THR A 251 -18.78 -8.12 -1.89
CA THR A 251 -19.36 -6.95 -1.23
C THR A 251 -19.61 -5.87 -2.28
N ILE A 252 -20.72 -5.17 -2.18
CA ILE A 252 -21.05 -4.02 -3.03
C ILE A 252 -21.07 -2.78 -2.12
N VAL A 253 -20.23 -1.81 -2.43
CA VAL A 253 -20.12 -0.54 -1.72
C VAL A 253 -20.48 0.57 -2.70
N ASP A 254 -21.54 1.33 -2.41
CA ASP A 254 -22.03 2.43 -3.25
C ASP A 254 -22.17 2.04 -4.74
N GLY A 255 -22.67 0.82 -4.98
CA GLY A 255 -22.88 0.27 -6.32
C GLY A 255 -21.64 -0.35 -6.97
N LYS A 256 -20.46 -0.30 -6.35
CA LYS A 256 -19.22 -0.92 -6.85
C LYS A 256 -18.96 -2.26 -6.17
N GLU A 257 -18.67 -3.27 -6.97
CA GLU A 257 -18.38 -4.60 -6.47
C GLU A 257 -16.92 -4.72 -6.01
N SER A 258 -16.72 -5.41 -4.91
CA SER A 258 -15.40 -5.77 -4.39
C SER A 258 -15.39 -7.19 -3.83
N VAL A 259 -14.21 -7.79 -3.75
CA VAL A 259 -14.00 -9.10 -3.12
C VAL A 259 -12.80 -9.00 -2.20
N THR A 260 -12.96 -9.45 -0.96
CA THR A 260 -11.87 -9.49 0.02
C THR A 260 -11.42 -10.93 0.21
N TYR A 261 -10.13 -11.16 -0.03
CA TYR A 261 -9.42 -12.39 0.29
C TYR A 261 -8.68 -12.25 1.62
N THR A 262 -8.50 -13.36 2.32
CA THR A 262 -7.67 -13.41 3.53
C THR A 262 -6.54 -14.42 3.34
N VAL A 263 -5.32 -14.06 3.70
CA VAL A 263 -4.18 -14.99 3.69
C VAL A 263 -4.40 -16.02 4.81
N ARG A 264 -4.42 -17.30 4.44
CA ARG A 264 -4.67 -18.40 5.35
C ARG A 264 -3.38 -19.13 5.77
N ASP A 265 -2.53 -19.45 4.78
CA ASP A 265 -1.29 -20.17 5.00
C ASP A 265 -0.10 -19.32 4.50
N TYR A 266 0.99 -19.36 5.26
CA TYR A 266 2.21 -18.62 5.01
C TYR A 266 3.34 -19.61 4.64
N PRO A 267 4.33 -19.20 3.82
CA PRO A 267 5.50 -20.04 3.56
C PRO A 267 6.34 -20.25 4.83
N LEU A 268 7.07 -21.34 4.89
CA LEU A 268 7.93 -21.68 6.02
C LEU A 268 9.12 -20.72 6.18
N ALA A 269 9.63 -20.18 5.08
CA ALA A 269 10.71 -19.22 5.06
C ALA A 269 10.40 -18.06 4.13
N VAL A 270 10.78 -16.86 4.52
CA VAL A 270 10.56 -15.63 3.78
C VAL A 270 11.89 -14.89 3.55
N LYS A 271 11.99 -14.17 2.43
CA LYS A 271 13.13 -13.29 2.10
C LYS A 271 12.83 -11.86 2.56
N ASN A 272 13.87 -11.01 2.61
CA ASN A 272 13.68 -9.57 2.81
C ASN A 272 12.73 -8.99 1.75
N ALA A 273 11.85 -8.09 2.18
CA ALA A 273 10.78 -7.50 1.37
C ALA A 273 9.77 -8.53 0.83
N TRP A 274 9.49 -9.62 1.58
CA TRP A 274 8.51 -10.62 1.17
C TRP A 274 7.09 -10.05 0.98
N GLY A 275 6.76 -8.99 1.70
CA GLY A 275 5.48 -8.30 1.56
C GLY A 275 5.35 -7.53 0.24
N TYR A 276 6.46 -7.26 -0.45
CA TYR A 276 6.44 -6.48 -1.68
C TYR A 276 5.43 -7.00 -2.71
N LYS A 277 5.42 -8.30 -2.98
CA LYS A 277 4.49 -8.89 -3.94
C LYS A 277 3.03 -8.78 -3.48
N ILE A 278 2.77 -8.87 -2.19
CA ILE A 278 1.41 -8.76 -1.63
C ILE A 278 0.92 -7.30 -1.74
N PHE A 279 1.76 -6.35 -1.31
CA PHE A 279 1.37 -4.94 -1.20
C PHE A 279 1.47 -4.17 -2.53
N ASN A 280 2.23 -4.65 -3.52
CA ASN A 280 2.43 -3.93 -4.79
C ASN A 280 1.55 -4.43 -5.95
N VAL A 281 0.47 -5.14 -5.68
CA VAL A 281 -0.51 -5.47 -6.72
C VAL A 281 -1.38 -4.26 -6.97
N GLU A 282 -1.29 -3.71 -8.17
CA GLU A 282 -2.12 -2.61 -8.63
C GLU A 282 -3.61 -3.00 -8.68
N GLY A 283 -4.48 -2.08 -8.31
CA GLY A 283 -5.93 -2.30 -8.25
C GLY A 283 -6.39 -3.04 -6.99
N THR A 284 -5.53 -3.14 -5.96
CA THR A 284 -5.88 -3.79 -4.70
C THR A 284 -5.70 -2.88 -3.50
N LYS A 285 -6.53 -3.07 -2.49
CA LYS A 285 -6.27 -2.63 -1.12
C LYS A 285 -5.72 -3.80 -0.33
N VAL A 286 -4.68 -3.57 0.46
CA VAL A 286 -4.10 -4.58 1.36
C VAL A 286 -4.07 -4.05 2.77
N VAL A 287 -4.55 -4.84 3.72
CA VAL A 287 -4.51 -4.51 5.15
C VAL A 287 -3.87 -5.67 5.90
N MET A 288 -2.78 -5.41 6.59
CA MET A 288 -2.14 -6.33 7.53
C MET A 288 -2.42 -5.83 8.94
N ASN A 289 -3.28 -6.53 9.68
CA ASN A 289 -3.55 -6.24 11.07
C ASN A 289 -2.50 -6.91 11.96
N ILE A 290 -1.98 -6.18 12.94
CA ILE A 290 -0.85 -6.57 13.78
C ILE A 290 -1.25 -6.30 15.23
N LYS A 291 -1.48 -7.38 16.00
CA LYS A 291 -1.90 -7.28 17.39
C LYS A 291 -0.87 -7.97 18.29
N PRO A 292 -0.28 -7.30 19.28
CA PRO A 292 0.72 -7.90 20.14
C PRO A 292 0.12 -9.02 21.02
N ILE A 293 0.88 -10.09 21.18
CA ILE A 293 0.59 -11.18 22.12
C ILE A 293 1.40 -10.89 23.38
N GLU A 294 0.74 -10.90 24.54
CA GLU A 294 1.42 -10.73 25.82
C GLU A 294 2.54 -11.76 25.98
N LYS A 295 3.74 -11.32 26.39
CA LYS A 295 4.94 -12.15 26.47
C LYS A 295 4.73 -13.45 27.25
N SER A 296 4.05 -13.39 28.39
CA SER A 296 3.71 -14.56 29.19
C SER A 296 2.79 -15.56 28.46
N LYS A 297 1.85 -15.04 27.67
CA LYS A 297 0.97 -15.86 26.82
C LYS A 297 1.74 -16.46 25.66
N ALA A 298 2.63 -15.68 24.99
CA ALA A 298 3.46 -16.14 23.90
C ALA A 298 4.35 -17.33 24.32
N ILE A 299 5.03 -17.21 25.46
CA ILE A 299 5.86 -18.28 26.03
C ILE A 299 5.03 -19.54 26.27
N ARG A 300 3.88 -19.43 26.94
CA ARG A 300 2.99 -20.59 27.17
C ARG A 300 2.49 -21.25 25.88
N MET A 301 2.23 -20.46 24.83
CA MET A 301 1.82 -21.01 23.53
C MET A 301 2.95 -21.82 22.89
N ILE A 302 4.18 -21.31 22.94
CA ILE A 302 5.35 -22.00 22.39
C ILE A 302 5.66 -23.28 23.18
N ASP A 303 5.67 -23.21 24.53
CA ASP A 303 5.89 -24.37 25.38
C ASP A 303 4.88 -25.48 25.10
N ARG A 304 3.59 -25.12 24.93
CA ARG A 304 2.56 -26.09 24.59
C ARG A 304 2.81 -26.72 23.21
N SER A 305 3.15 -25.90 22.21
CA SER A 305 3.45 -26.42 20.87
C SER A 305 4.69 -27.32 20.87
N LEU A 306 5.72 -27.00 21.66
CA LEU A 306 6.89 -27.86 21.85
C LEU A 306 6.51 -29.19 22.48
N GLN A 307 5.69 -29.18 23.53
CA GLN A 307 5.21 -30.42 24.17
C GLN A 307 4.40 -31.27 23.19
N GLU A 308 3.50 -30.70 22.42
CA GLU A 308 2.71 -31.39 21.40
C GLU A 308 3.61 -32.03 20.31
N LEU A 309 4.65 -31.32 19.86
CA LEU A 309 5.61 -31.85 18.89
C LEU A 309 6.47 -32.96 19.47
N LEU A 310 6.98 -32.82 20.69
CA LEU A 310 7.84 -33.82 21.34
C LEU A 310 7.09 -35.09 21.70
N THR A 311 5.78 -35.02 21.91
CA THR A 311 4.94 -36.22 22.21
C THR A 311 4.45 -36.92 20.93
N LYS A 312 4.61 -36.32 19.75
CA LYS A 312 4.15 -36.89 18.49
C LYS A 312 5.17 -37.93 17.98
N ASN A 313 4.80 -39.20 17.97
CA ASN A 313 5.60 -40.26 17.37
C ASN A 313 5.46 -40.25 15.84
N SER A 314 6.52 -39.93 15.13
CA SER A 314 6.58 -39.99 13.66
C SER A 314 7.38 -41.20 13.22
N PHE A 315 6.85 -41.97 12.25
CA PHE A 315 7.47 -43.20 11.76
C PHE A 315 8.20 -43.03 10.41
N LYS A 316 7.98 -41.90 9.72
CA LYS A 316 8.62 -41.60 8.44
C LYS A 316 9.79 -40.65 8.64
N ALA A 317 10.90 -40.89 7.95
CA ALA A 317 12.10 -40.06 8.06
C ALA A 317 11.84 -38.58 7.70
N SER A 318 11.00 -38.31 6.67
CA SER A 318 10.59 -36.96 6.33
C SER A 318 9.89 -36.24 7.49
N ASP A 319 8.96 -36.95 8.15
CA ASP A 319 8.18 -36.37 9.24
C ASP A 319 9.04 -36.10 10.49
N ILE A 320 10.08 -36.90 10.68
CA ILE A 320 11.07 -36.73 11.77
C ILE A 320 11.91 -35.48 11.51
N ILE A 321 12.40 -35.30 10.27
CA ILE A 321 13.20 -34.12 9.89
C ILE A 321 12.36 -32.85 10.03
N ASP A 322 11.13 -32.87 9.53
CA ASP A 322 10.19 -31.73 9.62
C ASP A 322 9.90 -31.40 11.10
N GLN A 323 9.64 -32.42 11.92
CA GLN A 323 9.41 -32.26 13.36
C GLN A 323 10.61 -31.63 14.05
N GLN A 324 11.85 -32.11 13.78
CA GLN A 324 13.06 -31.54 14.36
C GLN A 324 13.25 -30.08 13.96
N THR A 325 13.06 -29.77 12.67
CA THR A 325 13.13 -28.37 12.14
C THR A 325 12.14 -27.46 12.84
N HIS A 326 10.92 -27.95 13.11
CA HIS A 326 9.91 -27.18 13.84
C HIS A 326 10.29 -26.98 15.31
N VAL A 327 10.83 -27.99 15.98
CA VAL A 327 11.30 -27.90 17.37
C VAL A 327 12.42 -26.86 17.47
N ASP A 328 13.43 -26.93 16.59
CA ASP A 328 14.58 -26.03 16.60
C ASP A 328 14.11 -24.56 16.33
N SER A 329 13.15 -24.38 15.44
CA SER A 329 12.56 -23.07 15.18
C SER A 329 11.82 -22.48 16.39
N LEU A 330 11.04 -23.30 17.10
CA LEU A 330 10.31 -22.87 18.29
C LEU A 330 11.25 -22.59 19.48
N VAL A 331 12.31 -23.38 19.66
CA VAL A 331 13.35 -23.13 20.66
C VAL A 331 14.09 -21.84 20.38
N SER A 332 14.46 -21.59 19.13
CA SER A 332 15.07 -20.33 18.69
C SER A 332 14.16 -19.14 18.95
N LEU A 333 12.87 -19.24 18.61
CA LEU A 333 11.88 -18.19 18.88
C LEU A 333 11.71 -17.93 20.38
N LEU A 334 11.72 -18.98 21.21
CA LEU A 334 11.65 -18.84 22.67
C LEU A 334 12.87 -18.09 23.20
N ALA A 335 14.07 -18.41 22.71
CA ALA A 335 15.31 -17.70 23.07
C ALA A 335 15.23 -16.23 22.68
N MET A 336 14.77 -15.89 21.47
CA MET A 336 14.57 -14.50 21.03
C MET A 336 13.59 -13.75 21.94
N LEU A 337 12.47 -14.37 22.31
CA LEU A 337 11.48 -13.74 23.20
C LEU A 337 12.06 -13.49 24.60
N GLN A 338 12.91 -14.38 25.11
CA GLN A 338 13.49 -14.25 26.44
C GLN A 338 14.67 -13.28 26.49
N ASN A 339 15.57 -13.35 25.51
CA ASN A 339 16.88 -12.68 25.55
C ASN A 339 16.94 -11.40 24.70
N ASP A 340 16.24 -11.34 23.55
CA ASP A 340 16.44 -10.28 22.55
C ASP A 340 15.29 -9.27 22.51
N ASN A 341 14.45 -9.22 23.53
CA ASN A 341 13.27 -8.34 23.58
C ASN A 341 12.38 -8.42 22.31
N GLU A 342 12.28 -9.63 21.74
CA GLU A 342 11.42 -9.88 20.61
C GLU A 342 9.95 -9.88 21.03
N THR A 343 9.06 -9.53 20.13
CA THR A 343 7.61 -9.49 20.36
C THR A 343 6.90 -10.40 19.37
N LEU A 344 5.97 -11.20 19.86
CA LEU A 344 5.10 -12.03 19.03
C LEU A 344 3.77 -11.32 18.79
N PHE A 345 3.29 -11.36 17.56
CA PHE A 345 2.05 -10.72 17.14
C PHE A 345 1.09 -11.73 16.51
N ASP A 346 -0.19 -11.57 16.75
CA ASP A 346 -1.24 -12.14 15.91
C ASP A 346 -1.40 -11.26 14.67
N VAL A 347 -1.23 -11.86 13.49
CA VAL A 347 -1.24 -11.16 12.20
C VAL A 347 -2.31 -11.75 11.29
N THR A 348 -3.10 -10.89 10.66
CA THR A 348 -4.00 -11.24 9.54
C THR A 348 -3.71 -10.34 8.34
N ILE A 349 -3.77 -10.88 7.12
CA ILE A 349 -3.60 -10.11 5.88
C ILE A 349 -4.85 -10.26 5.03
N HIS A 350 -5.44 -9.12 4.67
CA HIS A 350 -6.63 -9.03 3.84
C HIS A 350 -6.29 -8.30 2.54
N ILE A 351 -6.75 -8.84 1.41
CA ILE A 351 -6.52 -8.27 0.07
C ILE A 351 -7.89 -8.02 -0.55
N THR A 352 -8.27 -6.76 -0.72
CA THR A 352 -9.52 -6.38 -1.36
C THR A 352 -9.25 -5.98 -2.80
N ILE A 353 -9.98 -6.59 -3.73
CA ILE A 353 -9.96 -6.31 -5.16
C ILE A 353 -11.24 -5.53 -5.48
N TYR A 354 -11.08 -4.35 -6.07
CA TYR A 354 -12.18 -3.54 -6.56
C TYR A 354 -12.46 -3.87 -8.04
N GLU A 355 -13.72 -3.78 -8.44
CA GLU A 355 -14.08 -3.83 -9.84
C GLU A 355 -13.69 -2.51 -10.51
N ASP A 356 -12.75 -2.59 -11.46
CA ASP A 356 -12.40 -1.47 -12.31
C ASP A 356 -12.70 -1.83 -13.77
N SER A 357 -13.16 -0.84 -14.54
CA SER A 357 -13.49 -0.99 -15.97
C SER A 357 -12.28 -1.34 -16.85
N ALA A 358 -11.05 -1.05 -16.38
CA ALA A 358 -9.82 -1.28 -17.13
C ALA A 358 -9.27 -2.72 -17.02
N ASN A 359 -9.56 -3.42 -15.90
CA ASN A 359 -9.13 -4.80 -15.69
C ASN A 359 -10.34 -5.64 -15.32
N SER A 360 -10.59 -6.73 -16.06
CA SER A 360 -11.65 -7.64 -15.64
C SER A 360 -11.31 -8.16 -14.23
N LYS A 361 -12.23 -8.02 -13.30
CA LYS A 361 -12.16 -8.53 -11.92
C LYS A 361 -11.60 -9.96 -11.86
N GLU A 362 -11.99 -10.80 -12.82
CA GLU A 362 -11.55 -12.19 -12.91
C GLU A 362 -10.06 -12.33 -13.27
N SER A 363 -9.52 -11.49 -14.16
CA SER A 363 -8.10 -11.51 -14.50
C SER A 363 -7.23 -11.07 -13.32
N LEU A 364 -7.66 -10.05 -12.56
CA LEU A 364 -6.96 -9.57 -11.38
C LEU A 364 -7.00 -10.61 -10.24
N LYS A 365 -8.16 -11.24 -10.00
CA LYS A 365 -8.29 -12.35 -9.05
C LYS A 365 -7.33 -13.50 -9.39
N LYS A 366 -7.28 -13.90 -10.65
CA LYS A 366 -6.41 -14.97 -11.12
C LYS A 366 -4.93 -14.60 -10.94
N ARG A 367 -4.55 -13.36 -11.28
CA ARG A 367 -3.19 -12.84 -11.11
C ARG A 367 -2.77 -12.84 -9.64
N VAL A 368 -3.61 -12.32 -8.74
CA VAL A 368 -3.34 -12.30 -7.29
C VAL A 368 -3.16 -13.72 -6.75
N ARG A 369 -4.05 -14.65 -7.09
CA ARG A 369 -3.93 -16.06 -6.65
C ARG A 369 -2.67 -16.73 -7.15
N SER A 370 -2.33 -16.60 -8.44
CA SER A 370 -1.13 -17.19 -9.03
C SER A 370 0.14 -16.67 -8.35
N MET A 371 0.22 -15.36 -8.24
CA MET A 371 1.38 -14.68 -7.67
C MET A 371 1.63 -15.07 -6.21
N LEU A 372 0.58 -15.15 -5.39
CA LEU A 372 0.69 -15.55 -4.00
C LEU A 372 1.05 -17.05 -3.86
N ALA A 373 0.47 -17.89 -4.72
CA ALA A 373 0.77 -19.32 -4.74
C ALA A 373 2.22 -19.63 -5.12
N GLU A 374 2.82 -18.84 -6.03
CA GLU A 374 4.24 -18.95 -6.39
C GLU A 374 5.17 -18.73 -5.19
N ASP A 375 4.79 -17.86 -4.26
CA ASP A 375 5.56 -17.59 -3.03
C ASP A 375 5.11 -18.47 -1.84
N GLY A 376 4.21 -19.45 -2.08
CA GLY A 376 3.76 -20.39 -1.06
C GLY A 376 2.66 -19.89 -0.14
N PHE A 377 2.06 -18.71 -0.43
CA PHE A 377 0.90 -18.22 0.30
C PHE A 377 -0.39 -18.88 -0.22
N LYS A 378 -1.31 -19.18 0.70
CA LYS A 378 -2.65 -19.63 0.33
C LYS A 378 -3.67 -18.62 0.86
N ILE A 379 -4.69 -18.35 0.05
CA ILE A 379 -5.76 -17.40 0.38
C ILE A 379 -7.10 -18.09 0.49
N SER A 380 -7.98 -17.55 1.34
CA SER A 380 -9.40 -17.87 1.44
C SER A 380 -10.23 -16.82 0.70
N ASP A 381 -11.24 -17.25 -0.03
CA ASP A 381 -12.19 -16.37 -0.74
C ASP A 381 -13.23 -15.74 0.20
N ASN A 382 -13.21 -16.12 1.47
CA ASN A 382 -14.18 -15.67 2.47
C ASN A 382 -15.65 -15.89 2.06
N ALA A 383 -15.93 -16.99 1.35
CA ALA A 383 -17.31 -17.36 1.02
C ALA A 383 -18.14 -17.40 2.30
N SER A 384 -19.30 -16.73 2.31
CA SER A 384 -20.17 -16.53 3.47
C SER A 384 -19.58 -15.72 4.65
N LYS A 385 -18.30 -15.29 4.58
CA LYS A 385 -17.61 -14.52 5.63
C LYS A 385 -17.31 -13.08 5.18
N GLN A 386 -17.92 -12.59 4.10
CA GLN A 386 -17.62 -11.26 3.52
C GLN A 386 -17.88 -10.11 4.50
N ILE A 387 -18.88 -10.22 5.41
CA ILE A 387 -19.12 -9.22 6.46
C ILE A 387 -17.91 -9.11 7.40
N GLY A 388 -17.41 -10.25 7.90
CA GLY A 388 -16.21 -10.27 8.75
C GLY A 388 -14.96 -9.78 8.02
N ALA A 389 -14.78 -10.17 6.76
CA ALA A 389 -13.67 -9.74 5.92
C ALA A 389 -13.71 -8.23 5.63
N PHE A 390 -14.90 -7.66 5.42
CA PHE A 390 -15.08 -6.22 5.24
C PHE A 390 -14.65 -5.44 6.49
N VAL A 391 -15.11 -5.86 7.67
CA VAL A 391 -14.75 -5.23 8.95
C VAL A 391 -13.24 -5.39 9.22
N ALA A 392 -12.66 -6.57 9.01
CA ALA A 392 -11.26 -6.84 9.27
C ALA A 392 -10.32 -6.15 8.26
N SER A 393 -10.77 -5.90 7.03
CA SER A 393 -10.05 -5.10 6.03
C SER A 393 -10.34 -3.59 6.17
N GLY A 394 -11.24 -3.20 7.06
CA GLY A 394 -11.47 -1.83 7.44
C GLY A 394 -10.34 -1.30 8.33
N VAL A 395 -10.19 0.03 8.38
CA VAL A 395 -9.28 0.68 9.33
C VAL A 395 -9.94 0.72 10.69
N SER A 396 -9.75 -0.37 11.46
CA SER A 396 -10.23 -0.45 12.84
C SER A 396 -9.40 -1.48 13.62
N ALA A 397 -9.33 -1.32 14.94
CA ALA A 397 -8.69 -2.32 15.81
C ALA A 397 -9.53 -3.61 15.97
N PHE A 398 -10.68 -3.70 15.31
CA PHE A 398 -11.56 -4.88 15.37
C PHE A 398 -11.12 -5.92 14.34
N ASP A 399 -10.77 -7.10 14.83
CA ASP A 399 -10.49 -8.24 14.00
C ASP A 399 -11.73 -9.14 13.90
N GLY A 400 -12.38 -9.11 12.75
CA GLY A 400 -13.53 -9.94 12.45
C GLY A 400 -13.21 -11.36 11.97
N MET A 401 -11.90 -11.67 11.78
CA MET A 401 -11.42 -12.89 11.11
C MET A 401 -10.32 -13.59 11.92
N LYS A 402 -10.52 -13.71 13.23
CA LYS A 402 -9.53 -14.27 14.19
C LYS A 402 -9.08 -15.70 13.87
N GLU A 403 -9.91 -16.47 13.16
CA GLU A 403 -9.60 -17.84 12.75
C GLU A 403 -8.43 -17.90 11.74
N TYR A 404 -8.07 -16.78 11.10
CA TYR A 404 -6.93 -16.68 10.18
C TYR A 404 -5.69 -16.03 10.83
N ASN A 405 -5.72 -15.75 12.14
CA ASN A 405 -4.57 -15.23 12.85
C ASN A 405 -3.37 -16.16 12.73
N ARG A 406 -2.22 -15.60 12.37
CA ARG A 406 -0.93 -16.28 12.39
C ARG A 406 -0.02 -15.57 13.38
N SER A 407 0.53 -16.31 14.31
CA SER A 407 1.53 -15.76 15.24
C SER A 407 2.87 -15.59 14.53
N ILE A 408 3.33 -14.34 14.39
CA ILE A 408 4.54 -13.96 13.68
C ILE A 408 5.34 -13.00 14.57
N HIS A 409 6.66 -13.19 14.67
CA HIS A 409 7.51 -12.30 15.48
C HIS A 409 7.83 -10.98 14.73
N ALA A 410 8.15 -9.91 15.48
CA ALA A 410 8.34 -8.56 14.94
C ALA A 410 9.37 -8.50 13.81
N SER A 411 10.50 -9.18 13.95
CA SER A 411 11.55 -9.20 12.92
C SER A 411 11.07 -9.81 11.59
N SER A 412 10.24 -10.87 11.63
CA SER A 412 9.63 -11.44 10.41
C SER A 412 8.58 -10.51 9.79
N ILE A 413 7.78 -9.80 10.61
CA ILE A 413 6.85 -8.79 10.08
C ILE A 413 7.66 -7.64 9.46
N ALA A 414 8.71 -7.19 10.12
CA ALA A 414 9.58 -6.13 9.60
C ALA A 414 10.24 -6.52 8.27
N ALA A 415 10.63 -7.79 8.11
CA ALA A 415 11.15 -8.31 6.86
C ALA A 415 10.13 -8.24 5.70
N SER A 416 8.83 -8.02 5.97
CA SER A 416 7.85 -7.79 4.89
C SER A 416 8.11 -6.51 4.12
N PHE A 417 8.69 -5.50 4.71
CA PHE A 417 8.99 -4.14 4.22
C PHE A 417 8.37 -3.83 2.86
N PRO A 418 7.13 -3.33 2.81
CA PRO A 418 6.39 -3.19 1.56
C PRO A 418 6.64 -1.87 0.84
N PHE A 419 7.32 -0.91 1.49
CA PHE A 419 7.49 0.49 1.05
C PHE A 419 8.53 0.62 -0.06
N VAL A 420 8.33 -0.08 -1.16
CA VAL A 420 9.26 -0.13 -2.30
C VAL A 420 8.73 0.72 -3.44
N LEU A 421 9.53 1.69 -3.88
CA LEU A 421 9.19 2.58 -4.98
C LEU A 421 9.25 1.83 -6.33
N ASN A 422 8.25 2.10 -7.18
CA ASN A 422 8.14 1.53 -8.52
C ASN A 422 8.20 2.57 -9.65
N TYR A 423 8.19 3.87 -9.30
CA TYR A 423 8.17 4.97 -10.26
C TYR A 423 9.00 6.15 -9.75
N ILE A 424 9.40 7.04 -10.65
CA ILE A 424 10.11 8.28 -10.33
C ILE A 424 9.21 9.45 -10.71
N MET A 425 8.77 10.21 -9.72
CA MET A 425 7.96 11.41 -9.91
C MET A 425 8.38 12.44 -8.87
N ASP A 426 9.26 13.35 -9.28
CA ASP A 426 9.64 14.49 -8.46
C ASP A 426 8.54 15.56 -8.49
N ASP A 427 8.47 16.42 -7.47
CA ASP A 427 7.47 17.51 -7.35
C ASP A 427 7.56 18.54 -8.50
N ARG A 428 8.70 18.63 -9.16
CA ARG A 428 8.98 19.46 -10.33
C ARG A 428 10.03 18.75 -11.20
N GLY A 429 10.21 19.17 -12.41
CA GLY A 429 11.25 18.64 -13.28
C GLY A 429 10.79 18.42 -14.71
N VAL A 430 11.52 17.59 -15.43
CA VAL A 430 11.28 17.24 -16.83
C VAL A 430 10.43 15.98 -16.91
N LEU A 431 9.35 16.02 -17.65
CA LEU A 431 8.59 14.83 -18.03
C LEU A 431 9.35 14.06 -19.11
N LEU A 432 9.93 12.91 -18.76
CA LEU A 432 10.68 12.06 -19.68
C LEU A 432 9.80 11.06 -20.45
N GLY A 433 8.62 10.78 -19.97
CA GLY A 433 7.72 9.78 -20.53
C GLY A 433 6.87 9.11 -19.45
N HIS A 434 6.54 7.85 -19.66
CA HIS A 434 5.77 7.05 -18.67
C HIS A 434 6.37 5.64 -18.57
N SER A 435 6.27 5.06 -17.39
CA SER A 435 6.69 3.68 -17.09
C SER A 435 5.61 2.99 -16.28
N GLY A 436 5.10 1.86 -16.76
CA GLY A 436 4.02 1.13 -16.08
C GLY A 436 2.73 1.95 -15.90
N GLY A 437 2.47 2.93 -16.79
CA GLY A 437 1.35 3.85 -16.68
C GLY A 437 1.66 5.13 -15.88
N PHE A 438 2.76 5.20 -15.12
CA PHE A 438 3.15 6.34 -14.30
C PHE A 438 3.96 7.36 -15.12
N PRO A 439 3.70 8.69 -14.96
CA PRO A 439 4.57 9.70 -15.52
C PRO A 439 5.95 9.61 -14.84
N VAL A 440 7.00 9.70 -15.64
CA VAL A 440 8.38 9.79 -15.16
C VAL A 440 8.80 11.24 -15.20
N ILE A 441 8.74 11.91 -14.05
CA ILE A 441 9.10 13.32 -13.88
C ILE A 441 10.37 13.37 -13.03
N VAL A 442 11.44 13.95 -13.59
CA VAL A 442 12.75 13.99 -12.95
C VAL A 442 13.25 15.43 -12.81
N ASP A 443 13.51 15.84 -11.59
CA ASP A 443 14.28 17.06 -11.30
C ASP A 443 15.77 16.70 -11.26
N PHE A 444 16.47 16.95 -12.34
CA PHE A 444 17.91 16.66 -12.48
C PHE A 444 18.80 17.52 -11.56
N PHE A 445 18.27 18.61 -11.03
CA PHE A 445 18.97 19.51 -10.12
C PHE A 445 18.58 19.31 -8.66
N LYS A 446 17.63 18.40 -8.37
CA LYS A 446 17.25 18.05 -7.01
C LYS A 446 18.43 17.47 -6.25
N ARG A 447 18.76 18.08 -5.13
CA ARG A 447 19.81 17.62 -4.23
C ARG A 447 19.19 17.19 -2.89
N ASN A 448 19.49 15.99 -2.50
CA ASN A 448 19.13 15.42 -1.22
C ASN A 448 20.21 14.41 -0.80
N HIS A 449 19.96 13.65 0.25
CA HIS A 449 20.90 12.63 0.71
C HIS A 449 21.17 11.51 -0.30
N GLU A 450 20.26 11.28 -1.25
CA GLU A 450 20.40 10.24 -2.30
C GLU A 450 21.01 10.80 -3.58
N ARG A 451 20.66 12.06 -3.92
CA ARG A 451 21.16 12.78 -5.10
C ARG A 451 22.07 13.91 -4.64
N VAL A 452 23.31 13.55 -4.30
CA VAL A 452 24.31 14.50 -3.74
C VAL A 452 24.87 15.48 -4.77
N ASN A 453 24.74 15.16 -6.07
CA ASN A 453 25.18 16.02 -7.19
C ASN A 453 24.21 15.88 -8.37
N SER A 454 24.38 16.73 -9.38
CA SER A 454 23.56 16.75 -10.60
C SER A 454 24.24 16.07 -11.78
N ASN A 455 25.27 15.26 -11.54
CA ASN A 455 25.95 14.52 -12.61
C ASN A 455 25.11 13.33 -13.05
N MET A 456 25.01 13.13 -14.36
CA MET A 456 24.26 12.03 -14.95
C MET A 456 25.15 11.22 -15.91
N VAL A 457 25.04 9.91 -15.84
CA VAL A 457 25.69 8.99 -16.79
C VAL A 457 24.61 8.17 -17.48
N ILE A 458 24.58 8.22 -18.81
CA ILE A 458 23.65 7.45 -19.64
C ILE A 458 24.41 6.29 -20.28
N MET A 459 24.03 5.06 -19.92
CA MET A 459 24.64 3.84 -20.45
C MET A 459 23.60 2.99 -21.18
N GLY A 460 24.03 2.35 -22.26
CA GLY A 460 23.17 1.42 -23.00
C GLY A 460 23.90 0.85 -24.20
N LYS A 461 23.37 -0.24 -24.77
CA LYS A 461 23.87 -0.83 -26.01
C LYS A 461 23.70 0.15 -27.18
N SER A 462 24.47 -0.05 -28.28
CA SER A 462 24.25 0.69 -29.51
C SER A 462 22.82 0.48 -30.01
N GLY A 463 22.14 1.52 -30.49
CA GLY A 463 20.76 1.47 -30.95
C GLY A 463 19.71 1.46 -29.84
N SER A 464 20.07 1.54 -28.55
CA SER A 464 19.12 1.53 -27.41
C SER A 464 18.41 2.86 -27.15
N GLY A 465 18.65 3.90 -27.98
CA GLY A 465 18.01 5.21 -27.83
C GLY A 465 18.72 6.19 -26.90
N LYS A 466 20.00 5.95 -26.51
CA LYS A 466 20.77 6.86 -25.64
C LYS A 466 20.79 8.29 -26.15
N SER A 467 21.20 8.51 -27.40
CA SER A 467 21.29 9.83 -28.03
C SER A 467 19.90 10.49 -28.12
N PHE A 468 18.85 9.71 -28.41
CA PHE A 468 17.48 10.22 -28.43
C PHE A 468 17.03 10.69 -27.04
N ALA A 469 17.26 9.89 -26.01
CA ALA A 469 16.92 10.27 -24.63
C ALA A 469 17.68 11.52 -24.19
N THR A 470 18.98 11.61 -24.52
CA THR A 470 19.80 12.80 -24.23
C THR A 470 19.26 14.04 -24.95
N LYS A 471 18.97 13.94 -26.26
CA LYS A 471 18.39 15.04 -27.04
C LYS A 471 17.05 15.49 -26.45
N THR A 472 16.19 14.56 -26.05
CA THR A 472 14.91 14.87 -25.39
C THR A 472 15.11 15.65 -24.09
N ILE A 473 16.05 15.24 -23.24
CA ILE A 473 16.37 15.95 -21.99
C ILE A 473 16.89 17.36 -22.29
N LEU A 474 17.82 17.49 -23.24
CA LEU A 474 18.40 18.80 -23.64
C LEU A 474 17.35 19.74 -24.23
N ALA A 475 16.46 19.24 -25.10
CA ALA A 475 15.35 20.01 -25.65
C ALA A 475 14.42 20.54 -24.55
N ASN A 476 14.16 19.73 -23.53
CA ASN A 476 13.36 20.18 -22.37
C ASN A 476 14.08 21.28 -21.57
N PHE A 477 15.39 21.17 -21.36
CA PHE A 477 16.16 22.24 -20.71
C PHE A 477 16.24 23.50 -21.55
N ALA A 478 16.40 23.39 -22.87
CA ALA A 478 16.38 24.53 -23.78
C ALA A 478 15.03 25.26 -23.74
N ALA A 479 13.91 24.50 -23.68
CA ALA A 479 12.58 25.06 -23.55
C ALA A 479 12.40 25.85 -22.21
N GLU A 480 13.12 25.50 -21.16
CA GLU A 480 13.16 26.21 -19.88
C GLU A 480 14.24 27.30 -19.79
N ASN A 481 14.75 27.77 -20.93
CA ASN A 481 15.77 28.81 -21.04
C ASN A 481 17.11 28.46 -20.35
N SER A 482 17.45 27.18 -20.24
CA SER A 482 18.76 26.74 -19.75
C SER A 482 19.84 26.96 -20.79
N LYS A 483 21.02 27.45 -20.39
CA LYS A 483 22.20 27.50 -21.26
C LYS A 483 22.83 26.13 -21.35
N ILE A 484 23.00 25.61 -22.58
CA ILE A 484 23.47 24.27 -22.83
C ILE A 484 24.79 24.34 -23.62
N PHE A 485 25.81 23.61 -23.14
CA PHE A 485 27.07 23.44 -23.84
C PHE A 485 27.27 21.97 -24.15
N ILE A 486 27.48 21.62 -25.42
CA ILE A 486 27.62 20.25 -25.87
C ILE A 486 29.02 20.06 -26.43
N LEU A 487 29.77 19.06 -25.92
CA LEU A 487 30.95 18.54 -26.53
C LEU A 487 30.56 17.26 -27.30
N ASP A 488 30.51 17.36 -28.63
CA ASP A 488 29.97 16.32 -29.51
C ASP A 488 31.03 15.79 -30.49
N PRO A 489 31.82 14.78 -30.11
CA PRO A 489 32.88 14.23 -30.99
C PRO A 489 32.34 13.56 -32.24
N GLU A 490 31.07 13.08 -32.21
CA GLU A 490 30.46 12.32 -33.31
C GLU A 490 29.53 13.15 -34.19
N ASN A 491 29.37 14.44 -33.87
CA ASN A 491 28.51 15.40 -34.58
C ASN A 491 27.04 14.96 -34.72
N GLU A 492 26.50 14.35 -33.66
CA GLU A 492 25.12 13.88 -33.62
C GLU A 492 24.10 14.96 -33.20
N TYR A 493 24.55 16.08 -32.57
CA TYR A 493 23.70 17.08 -31.93
C TYR A 493 23.56 18.38 -32.76
N GLN A 494 24.12 18.44 -33.98
CA GLN A 494 24.11 19.63 -34.81
C GLN A 494 22.68 20.15 -35.09
N GLU A 495 21.74 19.26 -35.44
CA GLU A 495 20.36 19.62 -35.71
C GLU A 495 19.65 20.19 -34.45
N LEU A 496 19.97 19.67 -33.26
CA LEU A 496 19.43 20.17 -32.02
C LEU A 496 19.92 21.59 -31.68
N ALA A 497 21.13 21.93 -32.09
CA ALA A 497 21.73 23.24 -31.86
C ALA A 497 21.18 24.33 -32.80
N HIS A 498 20.64 23.96 -33.97
CA HIS A 498 20.08 24.86 -34.96
C HIS A 498 18.58 25.13 -34.77
N ASN A 499 17.86 24.28 -34.03
CA ASN A 499 16.44 24.41 -33.75
C ASN A 499 16.19 24.86 -32.28
#